data_1c0cb16d9bce9247ae3fa064d25ad6e9
#
_entry.id   1c0cb16d9bce9247ae3fa064d25ad6e9
#
_cell.length_a   1.000
_cell.length_b   1.000
_cell.length_c   1.000
_cell.angle_alpha   90.00
_cell.angle_beta   90.00
_cell.angle_gamma   90.00
#
_symmetry.space_group_name_H-M   'P 1'
#
loop_
_entity.id
_entity.type
_entity.pdbx_description
1 polymer ?
#
loop_
_entity_poly.entity_id
_entity_poly.type
_entity_poly.pdbx_seq_one_letter_code
_entity_poly.pdbx_strand_id
1 'polypeptide(L)'
;SDRVIWSEQGRLHLAYTATNEDVSANIFTIVNDVDGNSVGADHGIRVGDMVLVSSASLTLRGYCSAVSTNTATILPYAEATFDSAGFSDSAGAGAYRILVIGSEFEKGTDGRSAANSPKFKSHSNKHIIMKDYYEVSGSDTTQIGWIEVAGEEGQSGYLWYLKAEGDTRARFTDYLEMTMLEAETAVTNAGAIGGTDGGALQDGTQGLFQAITTRGHQTTGVTGVNAATDLAEFDAILAVFDQNGAIEENMMFVDRGTSLAIDDMLASMNSYGAGGTSYGVFDNSEDMALNLGFSGFRRGSYDFYKSDFKYLNDKGTRGALNDTVTNIRGVVIPAGVSSVYDEQLGRNMKRPFLHVRYRASQTDDRKMKTWITGSVGAATSGKDVMEVHYLSERCLVTQGANNFMLMN
;
A
#
# COMPACT_ATOMS: atom_id res chain seq x y z
N SER A 1 -21.99 7.59 -5.51
CA SER A 1 -21.66 6.29 -4.87
C SER A 1 -20.94 6.56 -3.56
N ASP A 2 -21.30 5.87 -2.51
CA ASP A 2 -20.66 5.98 -1.19
C ASP A 2 -19.36 5.18 -1.11
N ARG A 3 -19.04 4.46 -2.17
CA ARG A 3 -17.88 3.60 -2.29
C ARG A 3 -17.09 3.90 -3.55
N VAL A 4 -15.80 3.98 -3.43
CA VAL A 4 -14.86 4.02 -4.55
C VAL A 4 -14.46 2.58 -4.86
N ILE A 5 -14.59 2.19 -6.13
CA ILE A 5 -14.23 0.86 -6.60
C ILE A 5 -13.16 1.01 -7.68
N TRP A 6 -12.14 0.15 -7.62
CA TRP A 6 -11.12 0.05 -8.66
C TRP A 6 -10.77 -1.41 -8.90
N SER A 7 -10.26 -1.70 -10.07
CA SER A 7 -9.84 -3.04 -10.44
C SER A 7 -8.35 -3.08 -10.70
N GLU A 8 -7.71 -4.15 -10.27
CA GLU A 8 -6.31 -4.43 -10.50
C GLU A 8 -6.19 -5.70 -11.34
N GLN A 9 -5.33 -5.68 -12.35
CA GLN A 9 -5.06 -6.84 -13.17
C GLN A 9 -4.09 -7.77 -12.44
N GLY A 10 -4.37 -9.06 -12.48
CA GLY A 10 -3.48 -10.09 -11.96
C GLY A 10 -2.20 -10.24 -12.79
N ARG A 11 -1.32 -11.15 -12.37
CA ARG A 11 -0.07 -11.43 -13.07
C ARG A 11 -0.31 -11.89 -14.50
N LEU A 12 0.54 -11.51 -15.42
CA LEU A 12 0.50 -11.94 -16.80
C LEU A 12 0.86 -13.43 -16.94
N HIS A 13 1.86 -13.87 -16.20
CA HIS A 13 2.38 -15.24 -16.24
C HIS A 13 1.52 -16.18 -15.39
N LEU A 14 1.31 -17.39 -15.93
CA LEU A 14 0.52 -18.43 -15.28
C LEU A 14 1.43 -19.30 -14.43
N ALA A 15 1.38 -19.10 -13.12
CA ALA A 15 2.10 -19.92 -12.15
C ALA A 15 1.17 -20.25 -10.98
N TYR A 16 1.23 -21.49 -10.53
CA TYR A 16 0.31 -22.03 -9.54
C TYR A 16 1.03 -22.90 -8.53
N THR A 17 0.40 -23.05 -7.36
CA THR A 17 0.74 -24.10 -6.40
C THR A 17 -0.24 -25.25 -6.57
N ALA A 18 0.26 -26.44 -6.42
CA ALA A 18 -0.52 -27.66 -6.64
C ALA A 18 -0.23 -28.71 -5.56
N THR A 19 -1.14 -29.66 -5.47
CA THR A 19 -0.97 -30.92 -4.73
C THR A 19 -0.98 -32.09 -5.72
N ASN A 20 -0.39 -33.19 -5.34
CA ASN A 20 -0.53 -34.44 -6.04
C ASN A 20 -0.55 -35.60 -5.03
N GLU A 21 -1.65 -36.32 -4.96
CA GLU A 21 -1.81 -37.43 -4.03
C GLU A 21 -1.31 -38.76 -4.63
N ASP A 22 -1.11 -38.79 -5.95
CA ASP A 22 -0.59 -39.96 -6.70
C ASP A 22 0.25 -39.46 -7.88
N VAL A 23 1.56 -39.33 -7.69
CA VAL A 23 2.50 -38.87 -8.74
C VAL A 23 2.66 -39.89 -9.87
N SER A 24 2.25 -41.15 -9.69
CA SER A 24 2.24 -42.15 -10.73
C SER A 24 1.12 -41.94 -11.75
N ALA A 25 0.01 -41.31 -11.36
CA ALA A 25 -1.09 -40.91 -12.24
C ALA A 25 -0.81 -39.62 -13.02
N ASN A 26 0.26 -38.88 -12.70
CA ASN A 26 0.62 -37.61 -13.34
C ASN A 26 -0.45 -36.51 -13.23
N ILE A 27 -1.35 -36.57 -12.24
CA ILE A 27 -2.49 -35.66 -12.07
C ILE A 27 -2.18 -34.70 -10.93
N PHE A 28 -2.14 -33.40 -11.23
CA PHE A 28 -1.92 -32.34 -10.25
C PHE A 28 -3.21 -31.57 -10.01
N THR A 29 -3.56 -31.42 -8.73
CA THR A 29 -4.69 -30.59 -8.30
C THR A 29 -4.18 -29.17 -8.06
N ILE A 30 -4.68 -28.22 -8.85
CA ILE A 30 -4.33 -26.80 -8.75
C ILE A 30 -5.06 -26.19 -7.56
N VAL A 31 -4.34 -25.57 -6.67
CA VAL A 31 -4.89 -25.03 -5.41
C VAL A 31 -4.93 -23.51 -5.43
N ASN A 32 -3.77 -22.90 -5.49
CA ASN A 32 -3.65 -21.42 -5.41
C ASN A 32 -2.78 -20.89 -6.54
N ASP A 33 -2.88 -19.60 -6.79
CA ASP A 33 -1.87 -18.86 -7.52
C ASP A 33 -0.59 -18.66 -6.66
N VAL A 34 0.43 -18.06 -7.22
CA VAL A 34 1.70 -17.80 -6.51
C VAL A 34 1.57 -16.79 -5.38
N ASP A 35 0.50 -16.00 -5.37
CA ASP A 35 0.20 -15.01 -4.35
C ASP A 35 -0.68 -15.59 -3.21
N GLY A 36 -1.00 -16.89 -3.28
CA GLY A 36 -1.78 -17.60 -2.26
C GLY A 36 -3.29 -17.49 -2.41
N ASN A 37 -3.80 -16.87 -3.48
CA ASN A 37 -5.24 -16.81 -3.71
C ASN A 37 -5.72 -18.13 -4.31
N SER A 38 -6.83 -18.65 -3.79
CA SER A 38 -7.45 -19.86 -4.32
C SER A 38 -7.94 -19.63 -5.75
N VAL A 39 -7.52 -20.49 -6.67
CA VAL A 39 -7.94 -20.44 -8.07
C VAL A 39 -8.85 -21.60 -8.45
N GLY A 40 -8.70 -22.77 -7.86
CA GLY A 40 -9.54 -23.94 -8.12
C GLY A 40 -9.75 -24.19 -9.61
N ALA A 41 -11.02 -24.17 -10.05
CA ALA A 41 -11.42 -24.36 -11.44
C ALA A 41 -11.01 -23.22 -12.39
N ASP A 42 -10.62 -22.10 -11.84
CA ASP A 42 -10.31 -20.89 -12.62
C ASP A 42 -8.84 -20.77 -13.04
N HIS A 43 -8.07 -21.83 -12.93
CA HIS A 43 -6.69 -21.82 -13.41
C HIS A 43 -6.60 -21.68 -14.94
N GLY A 44 -5.48 -21.10 -15.40
CA GLY A 44 -5.27 -20.83 -16.83
C GLY A 44 -4.54 -21.94 -17.60
N ILE A 45 -4.18 -23.06 -16.98
CA ILE A 45 -3.52 -24.18 -17.66
C ILE A 45 -4.48 -24.82 -18.65
N ARG A 46 -4.01 -25.08 -19.86
CA ARG A 46 -4.80 -25.66 -20.94
C ARG A 46 -4.06 -26.85 -21.56
N VAL A 47 -4.81 -27.74 -22.22
CA VAL A 47 -4.23 -28.80 -23.00
C VAL A 47 -3.31 -28.23 -24.08
N GLY A 48 -2.14 -28.81 -24.23
CA GLY A 48 -1.11 -28.31 -25.11
C GLY A 48 -0.09 -27.36 -24.46
N ASP A 49 -0.27 -27.00 -23.19
CA ASP A 49 0.70 -26.18 -22.49
C ASP A 49 1.94 -26.98 -22.08
N MET A 50 3.12 -26.40 -22.31
CA MET A 50 4.36 -26.85 -21.70
C MET A 50 4.52 -26.22 -20.33
N VAL A 51 4.81 -27.05 -19.35
CA VAL A 51 4.89 -26.61 -17.96
C VAL A 51 6.20 -27.06 -17.31
N LEU A 52 6.65 -26.28 -16.35
CA LEU A 52 7.72 -26.61 -15.43
C LEU A 52 7.08 -26.97 -14.09
N VAL A 53 7.29 -28.19 -13.63
CA VAL A 53 6.79 -28.67 -12.34
C VAL A 53 8.00 -28.77 -11.39
N SER A 54 7.89 -28.16 -10.23
CA SER A 54 8.94 -28.14 -9.22
C SER A 54 8.39 -28.60 -7.87
N SER A 55 9.13 -29.46 -7.21
CA SER A 55 9.01 -29.77 -5.79
C SER A 55 10.09 -29.05 -4.98
N ALA A 56 10.23 -29.37 -3.72
CA ALA A 56 11.28 -28.77 -2.87
C ALA A 56 12.71 -29.07 -3.35
N SER A 57 12.91 -30.21 -4.04
CA SER A 57 14.25 -30.70 -4.43
C SER A 57 14.42 -31.01 -5.91
N LEU A 58 13.34 -31.16 -6.65
CA LEU A 58 13.35 -31.61 -8.05
C LEU A 58 12.56 -30.67 -8.95
N THR A 59 12.98 -30.59 -10.19
CA THR A 59 12.29 -29.80 -11.22
C THR A 59 12.24 -30.61 -12.53
N LEU A 60 11.06 -30.72 -13.10
CA LEU A 60 10.82 -31.47 -14.33
C LEU A 60 9.94 -30.68 -15.30
N ARG A 61 10.19 -30.86 -16.58
CA ARG A 61 9.39 -30.27 -17.64
C ARG A 61 8.35 -31.27 -18.09
N GLY A 62 7.13 -30.80 -18.32
CA GLY A 62 6.05 -31.65 -18.74
C GLY A 62 5.10 -30.98 -19.73
N TYR A 63 4.27 -31.78 -20.33
CA TYR A 63 3.24 -31.41 -21.30
C TYR A 63 1.86 -31.67 -20.69
N CYS A 64 0.98 -30.68 -20.75
CA CYS A 64 -0.38 -30.82 -20.27
C CYS A 64 -1.25 -31.58 -21.31
N SER A 65 -1.59 -32.81 -21.01
CA SER A 65 -2.37 -33.69 -21.89
C SER A 65 -3.87 -33.61 -21.67
N ALA A 66 -4.30 -33.33 -20.45
CA ALA A 66 -5.71 -33.19 -20.09
C ALA A 66 -5.90 -32.16 -18.95
N VAL A 67 -7.05 -31.53 -18.95
CA VAL A 67 -7.48 -30.60 -17.90
C VAL A 67 -8.90 -30.95 -17.49
N SER A 68 -9.14 -31.05 -16.20
CA SER A 68 -10.46 -31.18 -15.62
C SER A 68 -10.61 -30.05 -14.59
N THR A 69 -11.79 -29.69 -14.19
CA THR A 69 -12.18 -28.57 -13.36
C THR A 69 -11.02 -27.86 -12.60
N ASN A 70 -10.37 -28.56 -11.68
CA ASN A 70 -9.26 -28.06 -10.86
C ASN A 70 -7.98 -28.91 -10.99
N THR A 71 -7.95 -29.87 -11.93
CA THR A 71 -6.81 -30.74 -12.10
C THR A 71 -6.22 -30.65 -13.49
N ALA A 72 -4.93 -30.85 -13.59
CA ALA A 72 -4.18 -30.95 -14.84
C ALA A 72 -3.37 -32.24 -14.86
N THR A 73 -3.51 -33.01 -15.94
CA THR A 73 -2.66 -34.18 -16.19
C THR A 73 -1.45 -33.74 -16.98
N ILE A 74 -0.27 -33.90 -16.37
CA ILE A 74 1.00 -33.40 -16.92
C ILE A 74 1.89 -34.59 -17.17
N LEU A 75 2.25 -34.81 -18.42
CA LEU A 75 3.15 -35.90 -18.83
C LEU A 75 4.58 -35.35 -18.87
N PRO A 76 5.52 -35.93 -18.11
CA PRO A 76 6.91 -35.46 -18.13
C PRO A 76 7.57 -35.84 -19.45
N TYR A 77 8.47 -34.99 -19.97
CA TYR A 77 9.17 -35.25 -21.21
C TYR A 77 10.33 -36.25 -21.04
N ALA A 78 10.97 -36.25 -19.89
CA ALA A 78 12.19 -37.04 -19.68
C ALA A 78 11.93 -38.40 -19.05
N GLU A 79 10.76 -38.61 -18.45
CA GLU A 79 10.41 -39.79 -17.67
C GLU A 79 8.99 -40.28 -18.02
N ALA A 80 8.63 -41.50 -17.63
CA ALA A 80 7.28 -42.03 -17.85
C ALA A 80 6.25 -41.42 -16.90
N THR A 81 6.66 -41.18 -15.65
CA THR A 81 5.82 -40.60 -14.60
C THR A 81 6.66 -39.68 -13.71
N PHE A 82 6.01 -38.84 -12.93
CA PHE A 82 6.70 -38.05 -11.91
C PHE A 82 7.25 -38.95 -10.79
N ASP A 83 6.61 -40.07 -10.50
CA ASP A 83 7.15 -41.07 -9.56
C ASP A 83 8.50 -41.63 -10.03
N SER A 84 8.60 -42.00 -11.29
CA SER A 84 9.87 -42.49 -11.87
C SER A 84 11.01 -41.46 -11.83
N ALA A 85 10.65 -40.19 -11.84
CA ALA A 85 11.60 -39.07 -11.70
C ALA A 85 11.99 -38.78 -10.22
N GLY A 86 11.41 -39.48 -9.26
CA GLY A 86 11.69 -39.31 -7.84
C GLY A 86 10.84 -38.27 -7.11
N PHE A 87 9.76 -37.83 -7.71
CA PHE A 87 8.73 -37.05 -7.00
C PHE A 87 7.97 -37.99 -6.07
N SER A 88 7.54 -37.49 -4.93
CA SER A 88 6.77 -38.24 -3.93
C SER A 88 5.36 -37.68 -3.80
N ASP A 89 4.41 -38.53 -3.44
CA ASP A 89 3.05 -38.08 -3.16
C ASP A 89 3.01 -37.01 -2.09
N SER A 90 2.21 -35.98 -2.32
CA SER A 90 1.99 -34.93 -1.34
C SER A 90 0.61 -34.30 -1.51
N ALA A 91 -0.19 -34.42 -0.47
CA ALA A 91 -1.47 -33.73 -0.32
C ALA A 91 -1.34 -32.31 0.26
N GLY A 92 -0.12 -31.89 0.64
CA GLY A 92 0.12 -30.58 1.20
C GLY A 92 -0.07 -29.46 0.18
N ALA A 93 -0.88 -28.47 0.51
CA ALA A 93 -1.06 -27.29 -0.33
C ALA A 93 0.28 -26.61 -0.57
N GLY A 94 0.66 -26.43 -1.84
CA GLY A 94 1.93 -25.81 -2.21
C GLY A 94 3.14 -26.75 -2.25
N ALA A 95 2.94 -28.07 -2.14
CA ALA A 95 4.01 -29.05 -2.30
C ALA A 95 4.69 -28.98 -3.67
N TYR A 96 3.91 -28.64 -4.68
CA TYR A 96 4.38 -28.46 -6.05
C TYR A 96 4.11 -27.04 -6.54
N ARG A 97 4.99 -26.56 -7.40
CA ARG A 97 4.81 -25.33 -8.16
C ARG A 97 4.81 -25.65 -9.64
N ILE A 98 3.84 -25.09 -10.35
CA ILE A 98 3.66 -25.28 -11.78
C ILE A 98 3.74 -23.93 -12.46
N LEU A 99 4.66 -23.81 -13.41
CA LEU A 99 4.83 -22.62 -14.24
C LEU A 99 4.57 -23.00 -15.70
N VAL A 100 3.66 -22.31 -16.37
CA VAL A 100 3.46 -22.45 -17.81
C VAL A 100 4.56 -21.69 -18.53
N ILE A 101 5.33 -22.39 -19.36
CA ILE A 101 6.48 -21.84 -20.09
C ILE A 101 6.23 -21.66 -21.58
N GLY A 102 5.18 -22.25 -22.10
CA GLY A 102 4.84 -22.18 -23.52
C GLY A 102 3.76 -23.17 -23.91
N SER A 103 3.67 -23.47 -25.18
CA SER A 103 2.74 -24.46 -25.69
C SER A 103 3.37 -25.24 -26.85
N GLU A 104 2.97 -26.52 -27.02
CA GLU A 104 3.43 -27.38 -28.07
C GLU A 104 2.23 -28.09 -28.71
N PHE A 105 2.22 -28.15 -30.03
CA PHE A 105 1.20 -28.85 -30.83
C PHE A 105 1.86 -29.66 -31.92
N GLU A 106 1.25 -30.79 -32.30
CA GLU A 106 1.70 -31.59 -33.41
C GLU A 106 1.47 -30.92 -34.76
N LYS A 107 2.22 -31.34 -35.76
CA LYS A 107 2.06 -30.82 -37.12
C LYS A 107 0.68 -31.19 -37.68
N GLY A 108 -0.05 -30.21 -38.20
CA GLY A 108 -1.35 -30.39 -38.82
C GLY A 108 -2.53 -30.57 -37.87
N THR A 109 -2.32 -30.32 -36.57
CA THR A 109 -3.41 -30.29 -35.58
C THR A 109 -4.03 -28.91 -35.45
N ASP A 110 -5.24 -28.89 -34.92
CA ASP A 110 -5.90 -27.65 -34.57
C ASP A 110 -5.12 -26.89 -33.46
N GLY A 111 -5.29 -25.58 -33.39
CA GLY A 111 -4.68 -24.78 -32.36
C GLY A 111 -5.34 -24.94 -30.99
N ARG A 112 -5.08 -24.03 -30.11
CA ARG A 112 -5.55 -24.06 -28.71
C ARG A 112 -7.08 -24.08 -28.63
N SER A 113 -7.63 -25.04 -27.90
CA SER A 113 -9.08 -25.25 -27.77
C SER A 113 -9.78 -24.26 -26.82
N ALA A 114 -9.04 -23.57 -25.95
CA ALA A 114 -9.59 -22.64 -24.99
C ALA A 114 -8.66 -21.42 -24.76
N ALA A 115 -9.24 -20.23 -24.70
CA ALA A 115 -8.53 -19.00 -24.40
C ALA A 115 -8.37 -18.79 -22.89
N ASN A 116 -7.36 -18.02 -22.52
CA ASN A 116 -7.21 -17.48 -21.17
C ASN A 116 -7.69 -16.05 -21.15
N SER A 117 -8.56 -15.73 -20.20
CA SER A 117 -9.02 -14.37 -19.99
C SER A 117 -8.16 -13.66 -18.94
N PRO A 118 -7.87 -12.37 -19.11
CA PRO A 118 -7.23 -11.60 -18.07
C PRO A 118 -8.04 -11.64 -16.77
N LYS A 119 -7.37 -11.86 -15.65
CA LYS A 119 -8.04 -11.88 -14.35
C LYS A 119 -7.91 -10.51 -13.69
N PHE A 120 -9.03 -9.96 -13.27
CA PHE A 120 -9.12 -8.70 -12.54
C PHE A 120 -9.65 -8.96 -11.15
N LYS A 121 -9.05 -8.31 -10.17
CA LYS A 121 -9.52 -8.29 -8.79
C LYS A 121 -10.00 -6.89 -8.47
N SER A 122 -11.23 -6.77 -8.00
CA SER A 122 -11.80 -5.50 -7.60
C SER A 122 -11.54 -5.23 -6.12
N HIS A 123 -11.15 -4.02 -5.83
CA HIS A 123 -10.99 -3.50 -4.49
C HIS A 123 -11.89 -2.29 -4.30
N SER A 124 -12.27 -2.01 -3.07
CA SER A 124 -13.12 -0.87 -2.77
C SER A 124 -12.77 -0.25 -1.42
N ASN A 125 -13.07 1.03 -1.30
CA ASN A 125 -12.99 1.75 -0.04
C ASN A 125 -14.16 2.72 0.09
N LYS A 126 -14.61 2.99 1.31
CA LYS A 126 -15.71 3.90 1.60
C LYS A 126 -15.20 5.29 1.95
N HIS A 127 -16.00 6.32 1.62
CA HIS A 127 -15.71 7.67 2.06
C HIS A 127 -15.98 7.81 3.55
N ILE A 128 -15.15 8.60 4.22
CA ILE A 128 -15.38 9.03 5.60
C ILE A 128 -15.74 10.52 5.61
N ILE A 129 -16.71 10.87 6.44
CA ILE A 129 -17.12 12.25 6.68
C ILE A 129 -16.50 12.70 7.97
N MET A 130 -15.64 13.71 7.90
CA MET A 130 -15.00 14.32 9.05
C MET A 130 -15.51 15.73 9.22
N LYS A 131 -15.79 16.11 10.47
CA LYS A 131 -16.31 17.41 10.83
C LYS A 131 -15.57 17.96 12.05
N ASP A 132 -15.41 19.26 12.08
CA ASP A 132 -14.96 20.00 13.27
C ASP A 132 -15.61 21.38 13.26
N TYR A 133 -15.66 22.04 14.39
CA TYR A 133 -16.20 23.39 14.47
C TYR A 133 -15.53 24.18 15.60
N TYR A 134 -15.58 25.49 15.47
CA TYR A 134 -15.22 26.45 16.51
C TYR A 134 -16.39 27.35 16.80
N GLU A 135 -16.69 27.55 18.07
CA GLU A 135 -17.83 28.33 18.54
C GLU A 135 -17.37 29.50 19.42
N VAL A 136 -17.92 30.65 19.17
CA VAL A 136 -17.74 31.85 20.00
C VAL A 136 -19.11 32.42 20.36
N SER A 137 -19.31 32.79 21.64
CA SER A 137 -20.52 33.47 22.10
C SER A 137 -20.67 34.81 21.39
N GLY A 138 -21.92 35.14 21.03
CA GLY A 138 -22.26 36.46 20.47
C GLY A 138 -21.86 37.63 21.40
N SER A 139 -21.98 37.42 22.72
CA SER A 139 -21.53 38.40 23.71
C SER A 139 -19.99 38.61 23.70
N ASP A 140 -19.23 37.52 23.53
CA ASP A 140 -17.76 37.59 23.49
C ASP A 140 -17.24 38.23 22.21
N THR A 141 -17.96 38.07 21.10
CA THR A 141 -17.59 38.69 19.82
C THR A 141 -17.73 40.22 19.86
N THR A 142 -18.52 40.76 20.78
CA THR A 142 -18.69 42.21 20.96
C THR A 142 -17.66 42.84 21.88
N GLN A 143 -16.89 42.02 22.61
CA GLN A 143 -15.84 42.52 23.49
C GLN A 143 -14.63 43.01 22.68
N ILE A 144 -14.22 44.23 22.92
CA ILE A 144 -13.03 44.81 22.33
C ILE A 144 -11.82 44.22 23.07
N GLY A 145 -11.06 43.36 22.43
CA GLY A 145 -9.82 42.84 22.97
C GLY A 145 -8.75 43.94 22.98
N TRP A 146 -8.10 44.13 24.11
CA TRP A 146 -7.03 45.11 24.29
C TRP A 146 -5.68 44.73 23.67
N ILE A 147 -5.58 43.52 23.08
CA ILE A 147 -4.36 43.03 22.47
C ILE A 147 -4.52 43.11 20.95
N GLU A 148 -4.07 44.20 20.41
CA GLU A 148 -3.90 44.37 18.98
C GLU A 148 -2.54 43.77 18.59
N VAL A 149 -2.52 42.73 17.77
CA VAL A 149 -1.30 42.23 17.17
C VAL A 149 -1.30 42.59 15.71
N ALA A 150 -0.39 43.45 15.34
CA ALA A 150 -0.05 43.67 13.94
C ALA A 150 0.70 42.46 13.45
N GLY A 151 0.06 41.64 12.63
CA GLY A 151 0.75 40.61 11.84
C GLY A 151 1.70 41.23 10.83
N GLU A 152 2.72 40.50 10.41
CA GLU A 152 3.73 40.96 9.44
C GLU A 152 3.14 41.52 8.12
N GLU A 153 1.87 41.28 7.83
CA GLU A 153 1.16 41.76 6.65
C GLU A 153 0.09 42.81 6.93
N GLY A 154 0.13 43.50 8.08
CA GLY A 154 -0.74 44.63 8.38
C GLY A 154 -2.21 44.31 8.67
N GLN A 155 -2.54 43.05 8.97
CA GLN A 155 -3.86 42.68 9.44
C GLN A 155 -3.99 42.88 10.93
N SER A 156 -4.80 43.87 11.32
CA SER A 156 -5.21 44.07 12.71
C SER A 156 -6.50 43.28 12.97
N GLY A 157 -6.48 42.44 13.98
CA GLY A 157 -7.64 41.65 14.39
C GLY A 157 -7.58 41.20 15.85
N TYR A 158 -8.67 40.70 16.36
CA TYR A 158 -8.74 40.15 17.72
C TYR A 158 -7.93 38.85 17.80
N LEU A 159 -6.74 38.92 18.35
CA LEU A 159 -5.73 37.85 18.31
C LEU A 159 -6.22 36.51 18.81
N TRP A 160 -6.94 36.48 19.92
CA TRP A 160 -7.37 35.21 20.53
C TRP A 160 -8.38 34.44 19.64
N TYR A 161 -9.31 35.14 19.00
CA TYR A 161 -10.29 34.57 18.12
C TYR A 161 -9.64 34.02 16.84
N LEU A 162 -8.86 34.85 16.17
CA LEU A 162 -8.18 34.44 14.92
C LEU A 162 -7.20 33.30 15.17
N LYS A 163 -6.52 33.32 16.31
CA LYS A 163 -5.64 32.21 16.69
C LYS A 163 -6.41 30.95 16.95
N ALA A 164 -7.49 30.98 17.70
CA ALA A 164 -8.31 29.81 18.02
C ALA A 164 -8.95 29.19 16.77
N GLU A 165 -9.45 30.01 15.86
CA GLU A 165 -9.95 29.56 14.56
C GLU A 165 -8.83 28.93 13.72
N GLY A 166 -7.68 29.58 13.64
CA GLY A 166 -6.50 29.07 12.93
C GLY A 166 -6.01 27.76 13.52
N ASP A 167 -5.96 27.62 14.84
CA ASP A 167 -5.57 26.40 15.53
C ASP A 167 -6.58 25.27 15.27
N THR A 168 -7.88 25.56 15.26
CA THR A 168 -8.93 24.56 14.94
C THR A 168 -8.81 24.09 13.51
N ARG A 169 -8.58 25.00 12.57
CA ARG A 169 -8.39 24.64 11.17
C ARG A 169 -7.13 23.81 10.94
N ALA A 170 -6.02 24.17 11.57
CA ALA A 170 -4.76 23.43 11.50
C ALA A 170 -4.93 22.03 12.09
N ARG A 171 -5.57 21.90 13.25
CA ARG A 171 -5.87 20.62 13.89
C ARG A 171 -6.76 19.75 13.01
N PHE A 172 -7.78 20.33 12.42
CA PHE A 172 -8.67 19.60 11.50
C PHE A 172 -7.92 19.09 10.28
N THR A 173 -7.03 19.88 9.69
CA THR A 173 -6.18 19.47 8.59
C THR A 173 -5.26 18.31 8.98
N ASP A 174 -4.66 18.37 10.17
CA ASP A 174 -3.83 17.29 10.69
C ASP A 174 -4.64 16.02 10.94
N TYR A 175 -5.84 16.14 11.46
CA TYR A 175 -6.75 14.99 11.64
C TYR A 175 -7.15 14.34 10.32
N LEU A 176 -7.31 15.11 9.25
CA LEU A 176 -7.58 14.58 7.92
C LEU A 176 -6.41 13.71 7.43
N GLU A 177 -5.19 14.18 7.58
CA GLU A 177 -3.99 13.41 7.21
C GLU A 177 -3.81 12.16 8.08
N MET A 178 -3.93 12.31 9.39
CA MET A 178 -3.81 11.18 10.33
C MET A 178 -4.86 10.12 10.07
N THR A 179 -6.08 10.50 9.74
CA THR A 179 -7.16 9.55 9.41
C THR A 179 -6.85 8.79 8.12
N MET A 180 -6.29 9.43 7.11
CA MET A 180 -5.90 8.73 5.88
C MET A 180 -4.79 7.71 6.12
N LEU A 181 -3.96 7.89 7.14
CA LEU A 181 -2.92 6.94 7.51
C LEU A 181 -3.43 5.79 8.38
N GLU A 182 -4.22 6.10 9.41
CA GLU A 182 -4.53 5.20 10.53
C GLU A 182 -5.94 4.58 10.49
N ALA A 183 -6.84 5.08 9.67
CA ALA A 183 -8.24 4.63 9.70
C ALA A 183 -8.38 3.15 9.35
N GLU A 184 -9.36 2.52 9.97
CA GLU A 184 -9.75 1.15 9.70
C GLU A 184 -11.21 1.06 9.26
N THR A 185 -11.50 0.08 8.42
CA THR A 185 -12.87 -0.26 8.03
C THR A 185 -13.53 -1.03 9.17
N ALA A 186 -14.73 -0.63 9.56
CA ALA A 186 -15.50 -1.32 10.60
C ALA A 186 -15.87 -2.75 10.17
N VAL A 187 -15.71 -3.69 11.08
CA VAL A 187 -16.13 -5.09 10.90
C VAL A 187 -17.56 -5.24 11.44
N THR A 188 -18.40 -5.97 10.74
CA THR A 188 -19.82 -6.16 11.03
C THR A 188 -20.10 -6.65 12.47
N ASN A 189 -19.13 -7.27 13.12
CA ASN A 189 -19.27 -7.82 14.47
C ASN A 189 -18.53 -7.01 15.55
N ALA A 190 -18.03 -5.82 15.22
CA ALA A 190 -17.43 -4.95 16.24
C ALA A 190 -18.54 -4.35 17.10
N GLY A 191 -18.76 -4.94 18.25
CA GLY A 191 -19.93 -4.69 19.12
C GLY A 191 -20.13 -3.26 19.60
N ALA A 192 -19.18 -2.34 19.37
CA ALA A 192 -19.26 -0.95 19.77
C ALA A 192 -19.68 0.01 18.65
N ILE A 193 -19.54 -0.39 17.38
CA ILE A 193 -19.74 0.49 16.21
C ILE A 193 -21.03 0.13 15.46
N GLY A 194 -21.56 -1.07 15.69
CA GLY A 194 -22.86 -1.47 15.15
C GLY A 194 -24.00 -0.76 15.85
N GLY A 195 -24.75 0.04 15.14
CA GLY A 195 -26.01 0.60 15.66
C GLY A 195 -27.00 -0.50 16.01
N THR A 196 -27.84 -0.25 16.98
CA THR A 196 -28.94 -1.15 17.42
C THR A 196 -29.94 -1.46 16.32
N ASP A 197 -29.92 -0.71 15.22
CA ASP A 197 -30.86 -0.83 14.09
C ASP A 197 -30.31 -1.67 12.93
N GLY A 198 -29.28 -2.48 13.16
CA GLY A 198 -28.76 -3.42 12.17
C GLY A 198 -27.88 -2.82 11.07
N GLY A 199 -27.56 -1.54 11.16
CA GLY A 199 -26.59 -0.85 10.31
C GLY A 199 -25.44 -0.28 11.13
N ALA A 200 -24.21 -0.43 10.68
CA ALA A 200 -23.10 0.30 11.27
C ALA A 200 -23.31 1.79 11.02
N LEU A 201 -23.41 2.58 12.08
CA LEU A 201 -23.53 4.02 11.97
C LEU A 201 -22.26 4.66 11.39
N GLN A 202 -21.12 4.04 11.67
CA GLN A 202 -19.81 4.43 11.17
C GLN A 202 -19.15 3.22 10.50
N ASP A 203 -19.03 3.28 9.19
CA ASP A 203 -18.40 2.22 8.40
C ASP A 203 -16.85 2.27 8.45
N GLY A 204 -16.28 3.39 8.88
CA GLY A 204 -14.87 3.65 8.77
C GLY A 204 -14.40 3.79 7.31
N THR A 205 -13.10 3.92 7.15
CA THR A 205 -12.43 3.93 5.84
C THR A 205 -11.12 3.19 5.96
N GLN A 206 -10.67 2.56 4.88
CA GLN A 206 -9.36 1.91 4.86
C GLN A 206 -8.26 2.96 4.72
N GLY A 207 -7.44 3.10 5.76
CA GLY A 207 -6.24 3.92 5.75
C GLY A 207 -5.05 3.21 5.11
N LEU A 208 -3.93 3.93 5.00
CA LEU A 208 -2.72 3.40 4.37
C LEU A 208 -2.18 2.17 5.11
N PHE A 209 -2.06 2.24 6.43
CA PHE A 209 -1.48 1.15 7.21
C PHE A 209 -2.35 -0.12 7.17
N GLN A 210 -3.66 0.01 7.24
CA GLN A 210 -4.56 -1.12 7.06
C GLN A 210 -4.47 -1.71 5.64
N ALA A 211 -4.40 -0.87 4.62
CA ALA A 211 -4.28 -1.33 3.24
C ALA A 211 -3.01 -2.15 3.01
N ILE A 212 -1.88 -1.69 3.54
CA ILE A 212 -0.61 -2.40 3.45
C ILE A 212 -0.64 -3.69 4.29
N THR A 213 -1.18 -3.64 5.49
CA THR A 213 -1.31 -4.82 6.35
C THR A 213 -2.16 -5.91 5.70
N THR A 214 -3.23 -5.53 5.00
CA THR A 214 -4.17 -6.48 4.38
C THR A 214 -3.68 -7.00 3.03
N ARG A 215 -3.07 -6.16 2.20
CA ARG A 215 -2.77 -6.45 0.79
C ARG A 215 -1.32 -6.23 0.39
N GLY A 216 -0.55 -5.49 1.19
CA GLY A 216 0.85 -5.19 0.95
C GLY A 216 1.78 -6.11 1.71
N HIS A 217 3.00 -5.66 1.93
CA HIS A 217 4.04 -6.37 2.64
C HIS A 217 4.35 -5.73 3.97
N GLN A 218 4.64 -6.57 4.95
CA GLN A 218 5.11 -6.16 6.26
C GLN A 218 6.52 -6.72 6.50
N THR A 219 7.35 -5.96 7.17
CA THR A 219 8.71 -6.36 7.57
C THR A 219 9.08 -5.67 8.86
N THR A 220 10.00 -6.26 9.62
CA THR A 220 10.64 -5.58 10.74
C THR A 220 11.54 -4.43 10.28
N GLY A 221 11.89 -4.38 8.99
CA GLY A 221 12.71 -3.34 8.41
C GLY A 221 14.15 -3.37 8.89
N VAL A 222 14.79 -2.21 8.87
CA VAL A 222 16.15 -2.03 9.36
C VAL A 222 16.10 -1.85 10.88
N THR A 223 16.69 -2.78 11.63
CA THR A 223 16.56 -2.84 13.10
C THR A 223 17.56 -1.97 13.85
N GLY A 224 18.65 -1.55 13.20
CA GLY A 224 19.69 -0.72 13.82
C GLY A 224 20.63 -1.48 14.75
N VAL A 225 20.73 -2.79 14.60
CA VAL A 225 21.62 -3.63 15.43
C VAL A 225 23.10 -3.37 15.07
N ASN A 226 23.42 -3.44 13.80
CA ASN A 226 24.69 -3.05 13.24
C ASN A 226 24.59 -2.95 11.70
N ALA A 227 25.51 -2.25 11.08
CA ALA A 227 25.49 -1.98 9.64
C ALA A 227 25.42 -3.24 8.75
N ALA A 228 26.05 -4.33 9.14
CA ALA A 228 26.04 -5.57 8.35
C ALA A 228 24.68 -6.27 8.43
N THR A 229 24.06 -6.30 9.61
CA THR A 229 22.72 -6.84 9.82
C THR A 229 21.68 -5.99 9.10
N ASP A 230 21.77 -4.67 9.25
CA ASP A 230 20.87 -3.72 8.63
C ASP A 230 20.90 -3.81 7.10
N LEU A 231 22.08 -4.04 6.54
CA LEU A 231 22.24 -4.26 5.11
C LEU A 231 21.56 -5.55 4.65
N ALA A 232 21.69 -6.63 5.39
CA ALA A 232 21.03 -7.91 5.08
C ALA A 232 19.51 -7.80 5.18
N GLU A 233 19.00 -7.08 6.18
CA GLU A 233 17.56 -6.80 6.35
C GLU A 233 17.03 -5.94 5.21
N PHE A 234 17.80 -4.94 4.77
CA PHE A 234 17.44 -4.13 3.63
C PHE A 234 17.43 -4.92 2.32
N ASP A 235 18.40 -5.78 2.10
CA ASP A 235 18.46 -6.67 0.94
C ASP A 235 17.28 -7.64 0.91
N ALA A 236 16.78 -8.08 2.06
CA ALA A 236 15.57 -8.89 2.14
C ALA A 236 14.33 -8.11 1.66
N ILE A 237 14.25 -6.81 1.93
CA ILE A 237 13.19 -5.95 1.40
C ILE A 237 13.25 -5.89 -0.13
N LEU A 238 14.44 -5.73 -0.70
CA LEU A 238 14.63 -5.73 -2.15
C LEU A 238 14.22 -7.05 -2.79
N ALA A 239 14.53 -8.18 -2.15
CA ALA A 239 14.13 -9.51 -2.63
C ALA A 239 12.60 -9.65 -2.68
N VAL A 240 11.87 -9.12 -1.70
CA VAL A 240 10.41 -9.11 -1.70
C VAL A 240 9.88 -8.23 -2.84
N PHE A 241 10.47 -7.07 -3.09
CA PHE A 241 10.07 -6.21 -4.21
C PHE A 241 10.30 -6.89 -5.56
N ASP A 242 11.42 -7.57 -5.75
CA ASP A 242 11.70 -8.32 -6.98
C ASP A 242 10.68 -9.44 -7.22
N GLN A 243 10.28 -10.17 -6.17
CA GLN A 243 9.26 -11.20 -6.26
C GLN A 243 7.88 -10.67 -6.69
N ASN A 244 7.61 -9.40 -6.39
CA ASN A 244 6.32 -8.77 -6.70
C ASN A 244 6.36 -7.84 -7.92
N GLY A 245 7.50 -7.74 -8.61
CA GLY A 245 7.66 -6.86 -9.76
C GLY A 245 7.43 -5.40 -9.41
N ALA A 246 7.94 -4.96 -8.26
CA ALA A 246 7.73 -3.61 -7.76
C ALA A 246 8.37 -2.54 -8.65
N ILE A 247 7.90 -1.30 -8.51
CA ILE A 247 8.41 -0.14 -9.21
C ILE A 247 9.79 0.22 -8.69
N GLU A 248 10.67 0.67 -9.58
CA GLU A 248 12.06 0.99 -9.24
C GLU A 248 12.19 2.23 -8.34
N GLU A 249 11.34 3.23 -8.53
CA GLU A 249 11.36 4.46 -7.75
C GLU A 249 10.42 4.36 -6.55
N ASN A 250 10.97 4.53 -5.35
CA ASN A 250 10.21 4.43 -4.11
C ASN A 250 10.52 5.60 -3.17
N MET A 251 9.49 6.06 -2.47
CA MET A 251 9.63 7.00 -1.36
C MET A 251 9.58 6.24 -0.03
N MET A 252 10.48 6.57 0.86
CA MET A 252 10.61 5.94 2.17
C MET A 252 10.40 6.99 3.27
N PHE A 253 9.35 6.81 4.06
CA PHE A 253 9.07 7.65 5.23
C PHE A 253 9.34 6.83 6.48
N VAL A 254 10.35 7.22 7.22
CA VAL A 254 10.86 6.44 8.35
C VAL A 254 10.92 7.26 9.63
N ASP A 255 10.92 6.58 10.77
CA ASP A 255 11.16 7.20 12.05
C ASP A 255 12.64 7.60 12.21
N ARG A 256 12.95 8.32 13.28
CA ARG A 256 14.32 8.80 13.51
C ARG A 256 15.30 7.65 13.72
N GLY A 257 14.92 6.62 14.47
CA GLY A 257 15.80 5.49 14.75
C GLY A 257 16.15 4.73 13.46
N THR A 258 15.16 4.41 12.64
CA THR A 258 15.36 3.74 11.35
C THR A 258 16.13 4.61 10.36
N SER A 259 15.86 5.93 10.33
CA SER A 259 16.60 6.87 9.49
C SER A 259 18.09 6.89 9.83
N LEU A 260 18.44 6.98 11.10
CA LEU A 260 19.84 6.94 11.54
C LEU A 260 20.50 5.59 11.27
N ALA A 261 19.79 4.49 11.48
CA ALA A 261 20.28 3.16 11.16
C ALA A 261 20.59 2.99 9.65
N ILE A 262 19.75 3.53 8.78
CA ILE A 262 19.99 3.55 7.33
C ILE A 262 21.21 4.42 7.00
N ASP A 263 21.35 5.58 7.62
CA ASP A 263 22.51 6.45 7.41
C ASP A 263 23.81 5.78 7.84
N ASP A 264 23.81 5.10 8.98
CA ASP A 264 24.97 4.34 9.46
C ASP A 264 25.30 3.16 8.54
N MET A 265 24.31 2.44 8.05
CA MET A 265 24.45 1.37 7.07
C MET A 265 25.10 1.89 5.78
N LEU A 266 24.61 3.01 5.24
CA LEU A 266 25.15 3.61 4.02
C LEU A 266 26.56 4.17 4.23
N ALA A 267 26.82 4.79 5.38
CA ALA A 267 28.14 5.29 5.74
C ALA A 267 29.18 4.16 5.85
N SER A 268 28.80 3.02 6.44
CA SER A 268 29.69 1.85 6.54
C SER A 268 30.04 1.25 5.18
N MET A 269 29.12 1.28 4.23
CA MET A 269 29.37 0.83 2.85
C MET A 269 30.31 1.77 2.09
N ASN A 270 30.31 3.04 2.42
CA ASN A 270 31.19 4.04 1.81
C ASN A 270 32.57 4.12 2.48
N SER A 271 32.72 3.52 3.66
CA SER A 271 33.97 3.45 4.40
C SER A 271 34.84 2.30 3.91
N TYR A 272 35.52 2.49 2.80
CA TYR A 272 36.63 1.61 2.44
C TYR A 272 37.84 1.96 3.29
N GLY A 273 38.37 0.95 3.97
CA GLY A 273 39.44 1.04 4.95
C GLY A 273 40.66 1.81 4.49
N ALA A 274 41.48 2.23 5.44
CA ALA A 274 42.70 3.02 5.30
C ALA A 274 43.55 2.65 4.08
N GLY A 275 43.40 3.35 2.97
CA GLY A 275 44.19 3.25 1.77
C GLY A 275 43.50 2.90 0.46
N GLY A 276 42.18 2.77 0.43
CA GLY A 276 41.41 2.45 -0.79
C GLY A 276 40.75 3.68 -1.41
N THR A 277 40.79 3.75 -2.74
CA THR A 277 39.97 4.69 -3.52
C THR A 277 38.49 4.46 -3.21
N SER A 278 37.83 5.50 -2.72
CA SER A 278 36.40 5.56 -2.54
C SER A 278 35.71 5.37 -3.90
N TYR A 279 35.17 4.18 -4.15
CA TYR A 279 34.13 4.06 -5.18
C TYR A 279 32.85 4.56 -4.54
N GLY A 280 32.56 5.85 -4.73
CA GLY A 280 31.37 6.47 -4.19
C GLY A 280 30.10 5.78 -4.70
N VAL A 281 29.31 5.25 -3.79
CA VAL A 281 27.91 4.86 -4.05
C VAL A 281 27.07 6.10 -4.37
N PHE A 282 27.64 7.27 -4.12
CA PHE A 282 27.06 8.60 -4.36
C PHE A 282 28.08 9.47 -5.08
N ASP A 283 27.59 10.33 -5.96
CA ASP A 283 28.37 11.42 -6.54
C ASP A 283 28.77 12.39 -5.39
N ASN A 284 29.92 12.13 -4.79
CA ASN A 284 30.40 12.86 -3.63
C ASN A 284 31.05 14.17 -4.08
N SER A 285 30.37 15.26 -3.87
CA SER A 285 31.05 16.52 -3.63
C SER A 285 31.67 16.50 -2.21
N GLU A 286 32.82 17.13 -2.01
CA GLU A 286 33.51 17.22 -0.70
C GLU A 286 32.58 17.72 0.45
N ASP A 287 31.54 18.47 0.13
CA ASP A 287 30.52 18.95 1.08
C ASP A 287 29.57 17.84 1.60
N MET A 288 29.39 16.75 0.89
CA MET A 288 28.56 15.63 1.35
C MET A 288 29.27 14.72 2.35
N ALA A 289 30.58 14.72 2.38
CA ALA A 289 31.36 13.95 3.37
C ALA A 289 31.19 14.45 4.82
N LEU A 290 30.70 15.67 4.98
CA LEU A 290 30.43 16.29 6.28
C LEU A 290 28.96 16.13 6.73
N ASN A 291 28.05 15.75 5.83
CA ASN A 291 26.67 15.51 6.14
C ASN A 291 26.41 14.01 6.29
N LEU A 292 26.20 13.54 7.51
CA LEU A 292 25.86 12.16 7.83
C LEU A 292 24.37 11.82 7.56
N GLY A 293 23.66 12.66 6.83
CA GLY A 293 22.27 12.44 6.46
C GLY A 293 22.12 12.21 4.96
N PHE A 294 21.56 11.06 4.57
CA PHE A 294 21.27 10.72 3.18
C PHE A 294 19.80 10.92 2.88
N SER A 295 19.48 11.71 1.84
CA SER A 295 18.10 11.94 1.39
C SER A 295 17.66 11.02 0.26
N GLY A 296 18.59 10.39 -0.45
CA GLY A 296 18.32 9.45 -1.53
C GLY A 296 19.49 8.54 -1.78
N PHE A 297 19.21 7.31 -2.17
CA PHE A 297 20.23 6.32 -2.51
C PHE A 297 19.66 5.30 -3.49
N ARG A 298 20.56 4.63 -4.19
CA ARG A 298 20.24 3.53 -5.09
C ARG A 298 20.91 2.26 -4.60
N ARG A 299 20.14 1.18 -4.55
CA ARG A 299 20.68 -0.15 -4.32
C ARG A 299 20.06 -1.15 -5.30
N GLY A 300 20.91 -1.87 -6.01
CA GLY A 300 20.47 -2.66 -7.14
C GLY A 300 19.86 -1.79 -8.22
N SER A 301 18.65 -2.11 -8.66
CA SER A 301 17.87 -1.33 -9.61
C SER A 301 16.87 -0.37 -8.95
N TYR A 302 16.79 -0.33 -7.61
CA TYR A 302 15.81 0.45 -6.87
C TYR A 302 16.38 1.77 -6.38
N ASP A 303 15.63 2.84 -6.58
CA ASP A 303 15.91 4.16 -6.06
C ASP A 303 15.00 4.45 -4.87
N PHE A 304 15.59 4.88 -3.76
CA PHE A 304 14.88 5.22 -2.53
C PHE A 304 15.12 6.68 -2.17
N TYR A 305 14.03 7.41 -1.98
CA TYR A 305 14.05 8.77 -1.45
C TYR A 305 13.61 8.72 0.00
N LYS A 306 14.57 8.85 0.91
CA LYS A 306 14.35 8.77 2.35
C LYS A 306 13.91 10.14 2.90
N SER A 307 12.87 10.14 3.71
CA SER A 307 12.41 11.29 4.46
C SER A 307 12.10 10.90 5.90
N ASP A 308 12.46 11.76 6.84
CA ASP A 308 12.06 11.60 8.22
C ASP A 308 10.56 11.89 8.36
N PHE A 309 9.83 10.98 8.97
CA PHE A 309 8.41 11.13 9.18
C PHE A 309 8.11 11.58 10.62
N LYS A 310 7.94 12.87 10.78
CA LYS A 310 7.72 13.49 12.08
C LYS A 310 6.52 12.91 12.85
N TYR A 311 5.50 12.49 12.12
CA TYR A 311 4.31 11.83 12.67
C TYR A 311 4.65 10.62 13.55
N LEU A 312 5.66 9.85 13.18
CA LEU A 312 6.11 8.65 13.91
C LEU A 312 6.98 9.00 15.13
N ASN A 313 7.53 10.20 15.20
CA ASN A 313 8.48 10.63 16.24
C ASN A 313 7.85 11.55 17.30
N ASP A 314 6.86 12.34 16.91
CA ASP A 314 6.27 13.37 17.76
C ASP A 314 5.35 12.74 18.82
N LYS A 315 5.59 13.09 20.09
CA LYS A 315 4.74 12.64 21.22
C LYS A 315 3.29 13.16 21.15
N GLY A 316 3.02 14.21 20.40
CA GLY A 316 1.67 14.69 20.12
C GLY A 316 0.92 13.88 19.08
N THR A 317 1.57 12.95 18.41
CA THR A 317 1.03 12.10 17.37
C THR A 317 1.36 10.62 17.67
N ARG A 318 1.56 9.79 16.65
CA ARG A 318 1.84 8.38 16.84
C ARG A 318 3.13 8.08 17.62
N GLY A 319 4.08 9.01 17.67
CA GLY A 319 5.31 8.82 18.43
C GLY A 319 5.10 8.48 19.90
N ALA A 320 4.01 8.93 20.50
CA ALA A 320 3.65 8.56 21.88
C ALA A 320 3.23 7.09 22.02
N LEU A 321 2.71 6.48 20.96
CA LEU A 321 2.23 5.09 20.94
C LEU A 321 3.33 4.12 20.50
N ASN A 322 4.27 4.55 19.71
CA ASN A 322 5.36 3.72 19.20
C ASN A 322 6.28 3.17 20.30
N ASP A 323 6.33 3.85 21.45
CA ASP A 323 7.13 3.41 22.60
C ASP A 323 6.50 2.23 23.36
N THR A 324 5.23 1.90 23.12
CA THR A 324 4.49 0.99 24.03
C THR A 324 3.97 -0.29 23.41
N VAL A 325 3.34 -0.30 22.22
CA VAL A 325 2.57 -1.48 21.77
C VAL A 325 2.73 -1.84 20.31
N THR A 326 2.70 -0.88 19.41
CA THR A 326 2.79 -1.09 17.96
C THR A 326 3.76 -0.11 17.35
N ASN A 327 4.95 -0.58 17.14
CA ASN A 327 6.00 0.26 16.60
C ASN A 327 5.93 0.24 15.07
N ILE A 328 5.36 1.27 14.48
CA ILE A 328 5.53 1.51 13.03
C ILE A 328 6.80 2.31 12.85
N ARG A 329 7.78 1.70 12.21
CA ARG A 329 9.10 2.30 11.97
C ARG A 329 9.17 3.08 10.68
N GLY A 330 8.36 2.71 9.71
CA GLY A 330 8.34 3.39 8.43
C GLY A 330 7.43 2.75 7.42
N VAL A 331 7.27 3.44 6.29
CA VAL A 331 6.50 2.98 5.15
C VAL A 331 7.25 3.28 3.87
N VAL A 332 7.22 2.34 2.94
CA VAL A 332 7.75 2.50 1.58
C VAL A 332 6.58 2.59 0.62
N ILE A 333 6.56 3.67 -0.17
CA ILE A 333 5.50 4.00 -1.11
C ILE A 333 6.09 4.10 -2.51
N PRO A 334 5.52 3.43 -3.54
CA PRO A 334 5.98 3.59 -4.91
C PRO A 334 5.72 5.01 -5.42
N ALA A 335 6.73 5.62 -6.05
CA ALA A 335 6.65 6.97 -6.58
C ALA A 335 6.09 7.05 -8.01
N GLY A 336 5.79 5.91 -8.62
CA GLY A 336 5.25 5.82 -9.97
C GLY A 336 3.77 6.19 -10.09
N VAL A 337 3.28 6.14 -11.32
CA VAL A 337 1.89 6.40 -11.66
C VAL A 337 1.30 5.22 -12.42
N SER A 338 0.04 4.89 -12.14
CA SER A 338 -0.74 3.96 -12.94
C SER A 338 -1.52 4.71 -14.03
N SER A 339 -1.67 4.11 -15.20
CA SER A 339 -2.55 4.64 -16.25
C SER A 339 -3.92 3.99 -16.14
N VAL A 340 -4.96 4.82 -16.13
CA VAL A 340 -6.36 4.40 -16.18
C VAL A 340 -7.01 5.06 -17.38
N TYR A 341 -7.68 4.25 -18.22
CA TYR A 341 -8.45 4.79 -19.32
C TYR A 341 -9.74 5.42 -18.80
N ASP A 342 -9.96 6.67 -19.12
CA ASP A 342 -11.18 7.40 -18.80
C ASP A 342 -12.06 7.51 -20.04
N GLU A 343 -13.20 6.83 -20.05
CA GLU A 343 -14.12 6.81 -21.17
C GLU A 343 -14.73 8.18 -21.47
N GLN A 344 -14.94 9.02 -20.46
CA GLN A 344 -15.52 10.35 -20.63
C GLN A 344 -14.52 11.32 -21.28
N LEU A 345 -13.25 11.17 -20.99
CA LEU A 345 -12.19 12.01 -21.55
C LEU A 345 -11.55 11.41 -22.81
N GLY A 346 -11.84 10.15 -23.14
CA GLY A 346 -11.30 9.44 -24.28
C GLY A 346 -9.77 9.30 -24.27
N ARG A 347 -9.14 9.34 -23.10
CA ARG A 347 -7.68 9.26 -22.95
C ARG A 347 -7.28 8.54 -21.67
N ASN A 348 -6.04 8.05 -21.67
CA ASN A 348 -5.43 7.50 -20.46
C ASN A 348 -5.09 8.61 -19.46
N MET A 349 -5.61 8.49 -18.25
CA MET A 349 -5.24 9.33 -17.12
C MET A 349 -4.16 8.66 -16.31
N LYS A 350 -3.09 9.40 -16.02
CA LYS A 350 -2.06 8.96 -15.09
C LYS A 350 -2.47 9.33 -13.67
N ARG A 351 -2.50 8.36 -12.77
CA ARG A 351 -2.81 8.56 -11.35
C ARG A 351 -1.71 7.96 -10.49
N PRO A 352 -1.29 8.63 -9.40
CA PRO A 352 -0.39 8.03 -8.43
C PRO A 352 -0.99 6.74 -7.85
N PHE A 353 -0.15 5.79 -7.47
CA PHE A 353 -0.61 4.56 -6.80
C PHE A 353 -1.32 4.84 -5.49
N LEU A 354 -0.87 5.85 -4.76
CA LEU A 354 -1.52 6.35 -3.56
C LEU A 354 -2.12 7.71 -3.85
N HIS A 355 -3.44 7.84 -3.74
CA HIS A 355 -4.12 9.10 -3.91
C HIS A 355 -5.38 9.18 -3.06
N VAL A 356 -5.84 10.40 -2.82
CA VAL A 356 -7.09 10.67 -2.10
C VAL A 356 -8.17 11.08 -3.10
N ARG A 357 -9.35 10.52 -2.95
CA ARG A 357 -10.54 10.94 -3.68
C ARG A 357 -11.48 11.69 -2.75
N TYR A 358 -12.03 12.75 -3.28
CA TYR A 358 -13.00 13.59 -2.58
C TYR A 358 -14.37 13.42 -3.21
N ARG A 359 -15.41 13.55 -2.38
CA ARG A 359 -16.78 13.61 -2.89
C ARG A 359 -17.09 15.02 -3.36
N ALA A 360 -17.51 15.14 -4.60
CA ALA A 360 -17.93 16.41 -5.19
C ALA A 360 -19.09 16.19 -6.17
N SER A 361 -19.94 17.19 -6.29
CA SER A 361 -20.95 17.31 -7.33
C SER A 361 -20.72 18.61 -8.11
N GLN A 362 -21.54 18.86 -9.12
CA GLN A 362 -21.45 20.12 -9.87
C GLN A 362 -21.74 21.36 -9.01
N THR A 363 -22.50 21.19 -7.92
CA THR A 363 -22.97 22.28 -7.06
C THR A 363 -22.33 22.28 -5.67
N ASP A 364 -21.74 21.18 -5.23
CA ASP A 364 -21.18 21.04 -3.89
C ASP A 364 -19.85 20.29 -3.93
N ASP A 365 -18.79 20.94 -3.43
CA ASP A 365 -17.47 20.34 -3.25
C ASP A 365 -17.23 20.07 -1.76
N ARG A 366 -17.02 18.79 -1.43
CA ARG A 366 -16.83 18.33 -0.07
C ARG A 366 -15.37 18.05 0.29
N LYS A 367 -14.44 18.56 -0.51
CA LYS A 367 -13.01 18.44 -0.22
C LYS A 367 -12.61 19.13 1.08
N MET A 368 -13.02 20.37 1.23
CA MET A 368 -12.82 21.18 2.43
C MET A 368 -13.94 22.24 2.46
N LYS A 369 -15.05 21.89 3.03
CA LYS A 369 -16.21 22.78 3.10
C LYS A 369 -16.17 23.54 4.41
N THR A 370 -16.32 24.86 4.31
CA THR A 370 -16.38 25.75 5.47
C THR A 370 -17.62 26.62 5.38
N TRP A 371 -18.36 26.76 6.47
CA TRP A 371 -19.51 27.68 6.56
C TRP A 371 -19.66 28.21 7.97
N ILE A 372 -20.36 29.33 8.08
CA ILE A 372 -20.62 30.01 9.34
C ILE A 372 -22.10 29.92 9.65
N THR A 373 -22.44 29.59 10.88
CA THR A 373 -23.84 29.56 11.40
C THR A 373 -23.92 30.34 12.70
N GLY A 374 -25.12 30.67 13.12
CA GLY A 374 -25.42 31.37 14.36
C GLY A 374 -26.06 32.75 14.16
N SER A 375 -26.22 33.50 15.24
CA SER A 375 -26.81 34.84 15.20
C SER A 375 -25.85 35.90 14.65
N VAL A 376 -24.53 35.65 14.71
CA VAL A 376 -23.49 36.53 14.17
C VAL A 376 -23.23 36.15 12.72
N GLY A 377 -23.47 37.03 11.79
CA GLY A 377 -23.36 36.80 10.35
C GLY A 377 -24.72 36.50 9.70
N ALA A 378 -24.79 35.48 8.81
CA ALA A 378 -26.05 35.04 8.25
C ALA A 378 -26.87 34.31 9.33
N ALA A 379 -27.91 34.91 9.82
CA ALA A 379 -28.78 34.38 10.89
C ALA A 379 -29.49 33.09 10.45
N THR A 380 -28.84 31.95 10.67
CA THR A 380 -29.33 30.61 10.28
C THR A 380 -29.72 29.74 11.48
N SER A 381 -29.55 30.24 12.70
CA SER A 381 -29.82 29.53 13.94
C SER A 381 -30.37 30.52 14.99
N GLY A 382 -31.23 30.04 15.89
CA GLY A 382 -31.67 30.79 17.05
C GLY A 382 -30.67 30.90 18.21
N LYS A 383 -29.49 30.28 18.07
CA LYS A 383 -28.40 30.29 19.05
C LYS A 383 -27.57 31.55 18.88
N ASP A 384 -27.38 32.29 19.97
CA ASP A 384 -26.56 33.53 19.98
C ASP A 384 -25.07 33.22 20.05
N VAL A 385 -24.54 32.76 18.92
CA VAL A 385 -23.13 32.36 18.75
C VAL A 385 -22.69 32.62 17.32
N MET A 386 -21.39 32.59 17.12
CA MET A 386 -20.76 32.41 15.81
C MET A 386 -20.10 31.06 15.78
N GLU A 387 -20.57 30.18 14.91
CA GLU A 387 -20.00 28.86 14.71
C GLU A 387 -19.33 28.80 13.33
N VAL A 388 -18.06 28.42 13.30
CA VAL A 388 -17.35 28.14 12.05
C VAL A 388 -17.22 26.63 11.92
N HIS A 389 -17.83 26.08 10.90
CA HIS A 389 -17.86 24.64 10.65
C HIS A 389 -16.91 24.26 9.54
N TYR A 390 -16.22 23.13 9.74
CA TYR A 390 -15.35 22.50 8.76
C TYR A 390 -15.87 21.10 8.47
N LEU A 391 -15.88 20.71 7.20
CA LEU A 391 -16.27 19.39 6.76
C LEU A 391 -15.38 18.92 5.61
N SER A 392 -15.00 17.66 5.66
CA SER A 392 -14.36 16.98 4.53
C SER A 392 -14.92 15.57 4.39
N GLU A 393 -15.17 15.17 3.15
CA GLU A 393 -15.54 13.81 2.80
C GLU A 393 -14.55 13.26 1.80
N ARG A 394 -13.78 12.26 2.22
CA ARG A 394 -12.66 11.73 1.46
C ARG A 394 -12.47 10.24 1.65
N CYS A 395 -11.72 9.65 0.76
CA CYS A 395 -11.37 8.25 0.75
C CYS A 395 -9.95 8.07 0.21
N LEU A 396 -9.15 7.24 0.85
CA LEU A 396 -7.83 6.87 0.37
C LEU A 396 -7.94 5.72 -0.64
N VAL A 397 -7.26 5.82 -1.75
CA VAL A 397 -7.11 4.76 -2.76
C VAL A 397 -5.67 4.32 -2.79
N THR A 398 -5.44 3.04 -2.48
CA THR A 398 -4.13 2.39 -2.55
C THR A 398 -4.18 1.35 -3.66
N GLN A 399 -3.61 1.67 -4.80
CA GLN A 399 -3.53 0.78 -5.96
C GLN A 399 -2.20 0.04 -5.96
N GLY A 400 -2.22 -1.24 -6.33
CA GLY A 400 -1.01 -2.04 -6.36
C GLY A 400 -0.34 -2.17 -5.01
N ALA A 401 -1.08 -2.55 -3.98
CA ALA A 401 -0.59 -2.62 -2.60
C ALA A 401 0.63 -3.54 -2.42
N ASN A 402 0.86 -4.47 -3.35
CA ASN A 402 2.06 -5.30 -3.40
C ASN A 402 3.37 -4.52 -3.66
N ASN A 403 3.28 -3.25 -4.06
CA ASN A 403 4.44 -2.35 -4.19
C ASN A 403 4.73 -1.56 -2.90
N PHE A 404 3.87 -1.66 -1.92
CA PHE A 404 3.99 -0.96 -0.64
C PHE A 404 4.58 -1.88 0.42
N MET A 405 5.33 -1.31 1.34
CA MET A 405 5.88 -2.03 2.48
C MET A 405 5.72 -1.24 3.76
N LEU A 406 5.32 -1.91 4.82
CA LEU A 406 5.22 -1.36 6.17
C LEU A 406 6.32 -1.99 7.02
N MET A 407 7.09 -1.15 7.70
CA MET A 407 8.09 -1.56 8.70
C MET A 407 7.46 -1.45 10.10
N ASN A 408 7.32 -2.58 10.77
CA ASN A 408 6.67 -2.66 12.10
C ASN A 408 7.38 -3.60 13.08
#